data_028a6b89f52dda9015fda8cdec8cb468
#
_entry.id   028a6b89f52dda9015fda8cdec8cb468
#
_cell.length_a   1.000
_cell.length_b   1.000
_cell.length_c   1.000
_cell.angle_alpha   90.00
_cell.angle_beta   90.00
_cell.angle_gamma   90.00
#
_symmetry.space_group_name_H-M   'P 1'
#
loop_
_entity.id
_entity.type
_entity.pdbx_description
1 polymer ?
#
loop_
_entity_poly.entity_id
_entity_poly.type
_entity_poly.pdbx_seq_one_letter_code
_entity_poly.pdbx_strand_id
1 'polypeptide(L)'
;MLTAPDNNHRPLFAAKDIKPFYLEHGPKIFPHHSGLGGTIIANLVRSLGGPKYDGKYLHEVVREKLGEIRLHDTLTNVVIPTFDIKSMQPILFSSYQMKKCSYMDAKLSDICIGTSAAPTYLPAHTFTNQDSQGNLHQFNLIDGGVCANNPTLVAMNEVTKQIIKQNSDFFPIKPLEYSRFLIISIGTGTARNEEKFNGETAAKWGLLDWLTYNGSTPLTDVFTQSSADMVDFHLSAVTQALHSEDNYLRIQDDTLSGTESSVDIATKENLQKLSEIGQNLLKKSVSRVNLENGLFEPLANGETNQHALTRFAKILSQERRLREMRSPHTTKNKKPLVF
;
A
#
# COMPACT_ATOMS: atom_id res chain seq x y z
N MET A 1 -1.29 0.53 -11.62
CA MET A 1 -2.31 1.07 -12.54
C MET A 1 -2.28 2.60 -12.66
N LEU A 2 -2.23 3.38 -11.57
CA LEU A 2 -2.15 4.85 -11.63
C LEU A 2 -0.84 5.39 -12.23
N THR A 3 0.19 4.59 -12.29
CA THR A 3 1.51 4.97 -12.81
C THR A 3 1.87 4.28 -14.12
N ALA A 4 1.11 3.27 -14.52
CA ALA A 4 1.27 2.60 -15.81
C ALA A 4 0.79 3.54 -16.93
N PRO A 5 1.55 3.67 -18.05
CA PRO A 5 1.16 4.54 -19.16
C PRO A 5 0.09 3.90 -20.05
N ASP A 6 -0.78 4.73 -20.61
CA ASP A 6 -1.56 4.41 -21.81
C ASP A 6 -0.76 4.75 -23.09
N ASN A 7 -1.37 4.53 -24.25
CA ASN A 7 -0.76 4.84 -25.55
C ASN A 7 -0.44 6.35 -25.77
N ASN A 8 -0.96 7.22 -24.92
CA ASN A 8 -0.73 8.66 -24.96
C ASN A 8 0.26 9.12 -23.88
N HIS A 9 0.98 8.20 -23.22
CA HIS A 9 1.84 8.47 -22.07
C HIS A 9 1.12 9.18 -20.91
N ARG A 10 -0.14 8.81 -20.67
CA ARG A 10 -0.91 9.24 -19.52
C ARG A 10 -1.19 8.05 -18.61
N PRO A 11 -1.52 8.29 -17.33
CA PRO A 11 -1.92 7.20 -16.45
C PRO A 11 -3.04 6.38 -17.06
N LEU A 12 -2.87 5.07 -17.07
CA LEU A 12 -3.85 4.10 -17.58
C LEU A 12 -5.21 4.23 -16.85
N PHE A 13 -5.15 4.58 -15.56
CA PHE A 13 -6.30 4.87 -14.71
C PHE A 13 -6.12 6.22 -14.01
N ALA A 14 -7.16 7.01 -13.92
CA ALA A 14 -7.22 8.18 -13.06
C ALA A 14 -7.60 7.76 -11.62
N ALA A 15 -7.32 8.62 -10.63
CA ALA A 15 -7.69 8.34 -9.24
C ALA A 15 -9.21 8.09 -9.05
N LYS A 16 -10.06 8.74 -9.85
CA LYS A 16 -11.52 8.53 -9.85
C LYS A 16 -11.95 7.12 -10.25
N ASP A 17 -11.10 6.39 -10.98
CA ASP A 17 -11.40 5.06 -11.50
C ASP A 17 -11.11 3.95 -10.47
N ILE A 18 -10.42 4.27 -9.36
CA ILE A 18 -10.10 3.31 -8.30
C ILE A 18 -11.37 2.73 -7.68
N LYS A 19 -12.30 3.58 -7.25
CA LYS A 19 -13.55 3.11 -6.62
C LYS A 19 -14.37 2.23 -7.56
N PRO A 20 -14.69 2.62 -8.81
CA PRO A 20 -15.35 1.74 -9.80
C PRO A 20 -14.63 0.40 -9.97
N PHE A 21 -13.28 0.40 -10.05
CA PHE A 21 -12.50 -0.83 -10.18
C PHE A 21 -12.75 -1.80 -9.00
N TYR A 22 -12.68 -1.32 -7.76
CA TYR A 22 -12.93 -2.17 -6.59
C TYR A 22 -14.38 -2.65 -6.51
N LEU A 23 -15.36 -1.81 -6.85
CA LEU A 23 -16.78 -2.19 -6.86
C LEU A 23 -17.08 -3.27 -7.90
N GLU A 24 -16.41 -3.23 -9.04
CA GLU A 24 -16.61 -4.20 -10.13
C GLU A 24 -15.87 -5.52 -9.89
N HIS A 25 -14.58 -5.43 -9.49
CA HIS A 25 -13.70 -6.58 -9.45
C HIS A 25 -13.60 -7.23 -8.06
N GLY A 26 -13.79 -6.46 -6.99
CA GLY A 26 -13.71 -6.97 -5.61
C GLY A 26 -14.57 -8.20 -5.36
N PRO A 27 -15.88 -8.18 -5.70
CA PRO A 27 -16.76 -9.36 -5.52
C PRO A 27 -16.35 -10.59 -6.33
N LYS A 28 -15.62 -10.40 -7.43
CA LYS A 28 -15.13 -11.49 -8.28
C LYS A 28 -13.78 -12.04 -7.80
N ILE A 29 -12.95 -11.18 -7.20
CA ILE A 29 -11.67 -11.57 -6.57
C ILE A 29 -11.94 -12.33 -5.27
N PHE A 30 -12.89 -11.84 -4.47
CA PHE A 30 -13.30 -12.39 -3.18
C PHE A 30 -14.78 -12.80 -3.22
N PRO A 31 -15.12 -13.88 -3.94
CA PRO A 31 -16.51 -14.32 -4.07
C PRO A 31 -17.07 -14.78 -2.72
N HIS A 32 -18.18 -14.17 -2.31
CA HIS A 32 -18.88 -14.57 -1.10
C HIS A 32 -19.81 -15.74 -1.42
N HIS A 33 -19.47 -16.94 -0.97
CA HIS A 33 -20.36 -18.08 -1.08
C HIS A 33 -21.40 -18.01 0.05
N SER A 34 -22.56 -17.44 -0.25
CA SER A 34 -23.76 -17.50 0.61
C SER A 34 -24.43 -18.90 0.50
N GLY A 35 -23.69 -19.95 0.82
CA GLY A 35 -24.20 -21.31 0.88
C GLY A 35 -24.70 -21.60 2.29
N LEU A 36 -26.02 -21.71 2.46
CA LEU A 36 -26.61 -22.41 3.60
C LEU A 36 -26.00 -23.82 3.69
N GLY A 37 -25.18 -24.09 4.70
CA GLY A 37 -24.73 -25.44 5.03
C GLY A 37 -23.25 -25.73 5.02
N GLY A 38 -22.38 -24.73 4.93
CA GLY A 38 -20.96 -24.93 5.24
C GLY A 38 -20.77 -25.15 6.74
N THR A 39 -20.79 -26.41 7.19
CA THR A 39 -20.43 -26.74 8.58
C THR A 39 -19.06 -26.14 8.90
N ILE A 40 -18.86 -25.72 10.16
CA ILE A 40 -17.56 -25.24 10.71
C ILE A 40 -16.42 -26.16 10.27
N ILE A 41 -16.68 -27.46 10.16
CA ILE A 41 -15.76 -28.50 9.68
C ILE A 41 -15.38 -28.29 8.19
N ALA A 42 -16.30 -27.89 7.30
CA ALA A 42 -15.99 -27.65 5.88
C ALA A 42 -15.12 -26.41 5.68
N ASN A 43 -15.31 -25.38 6.48
CA ASN A 43 -14.45 -24.18 6.48
C ASN A 43 -13.07 -24.49 7.09
N LEU A 44 -13.00 -25.31 8.14
CA LEU A 44 -11.74 -25.77 8.73
C LEU A 44 -10.96 -26.63 7.75
N VAL A 45 -11.62 -27.58 7.07
CA VAL A 45 -10.98 -28.46 6.07
C VAL A 45 -10.50 -27.64 4.85
N ARG A 46 -11.25 -26.60 4.42
CA ARG A 46 -10.79 -25.67 3.39
C ARG A 46 -9.57 -24.88 3.83
N SER A 47 -9.54 -24.41 5.07
CA SER A 47 -8.40 -23.66 5.63
C SER A 47 -7.14 -24.53 5.80
N LEU A 48 -7.30 -25.86 5.91
CA LEU A 48 -6.20 -26.81 5.97
C LEU A 48 -5.70 -27.28 4.60
N GLY A 49 -6.46 -27.02 3.53
CA GLY A 49 -6.17 -27.54 2.19
C GLY A 49 -5.54 -26.56 1.20
N GLY A 50 -5.29 -25.30 1.61
CA GLY A 50 -4.73 -24.27 0.71
C GLY A 50 -5.27 -22.87 0.98
N PRO A 51 -4.93 -21.87 0.13
CA PRO A 51 -5.41 -20.50 0.28
C PRO A 51 -6.95 -20.42 0.09
N LYS A 52 -7.57 -19.43 0.74
CA LYS A 52 -9.03 -19.23 0.75
C LYS A 52 -9.60 -18.99 -0.66
N TYR A 53 -8.82 -18.33 -1.53
CA TYR A 53 -9.17 -17.99 -2.92
C TYR A 53 -8.09 -18.51 -3.87
N ASP A 54 -8.48 -18.90 -5.09
CA ASP A 54 -7.55 -19.44 -6.10
C ASP A 54 -6.75 -18.35 -6.85
N GLY A 55 -7.12 -17.08 -6.70
CA GLY A 55 -6.46 -15.94 -7.31
C GLY A 55 -6.61 -15.80 -8.82
N LYS A 56 -7.26 -16.74 -9.51
CA LYS A 56 -7.34 -16.76 -10.98
C LYS A 56 -7.90 -15.47 -11.55
N TYR A 57 -9.04 -15.03 -11.04
CA TYR A 57 -9.66 -13.79 -11.53
C TYR A 57 -8.79 -12.56 -11.29
N LEU A 58 -8.12 -12.47 -10.12
CA LEU A 58 -7.15 -11.40 -9.85
C LEU A 58 -6.02 -11.41 -10.88
N HIS A 59 -5.44 -12.59 -11.16
CA HIS A 59 -4.37 -12.73 -12.15
C HIS A 59 -4.82 -12.32 -13.55
N GLU A 60 -6.02 -12.74 -13.97
CA GLU A 60 -6.61 -12.41 -15.27
C GLU A 60 -6.80 -10.89 -15.42
N VAL A 61 -7.49 -10.25 -14.47
CA VAL A 61 -7.77 -8.80 -14.56
C VAL A 61 -6.49 -7.97 -14.50
N VAL A 62 -5.52 -8.34 -13.66
CA VAL A 62 -4.25 -7.61 -13.57
C VAL A 62 -3.43 -7.75 -14.85
N ARG A 63 -3.37 -8.96 -15.42
CA ARG A 63 -2.67 -9.19 -16.70
C ARG A 63 -3.38 -8.53 -17.87
N GLU A 64 -4.70 -8.57 -17.93
CA GLU A 64 -5.49 -7.86 -18.95
C GLU A 64 -5.22 -6.34 -18.92
N LYS A 65 -5.24 -5.74 -17.74
CA LYS A 65 -5.11 -4.29 -17.60
C LYS A 65 -3.68 -3.79 -17.79
N LEU A 66 -2.67 -4.55 -17.39
CA LEU A 66 -1.27 -4.13 -17.43
C LEU A 66 -0.49 -4.70 -18.61
N GLY A 67 -0.96 -5.78 -19.24
CA GLY A 67 -0.30 -6.39 -20.40
C GLY A 67 1.17 -6.63 -20.17
N GLU A 68 1.99 -6.15 -21.12
CA GLU A 68 3.44 -6.30 -21.12
C GLU A 68 4.18 -5.15 -20.42
N ILE A 69 3.47 -4.17 -19.85
CA ILE A 69 4.07 -3.00 -19.18
C ILE A 69 5.00 -3.48 -18.06
N ARG A 70 6.22 -2.94 -18.05
CA ARG A 70 7.25 -3.27 -17.07
C ARG A 70 7.46 -2.14 -16.05
N LEU A 71 8.26 -2.40 -15.05
CA LEU A 71 8.54 -1.44 -13.98
C LEU A 71 9.18 -0.14 -14.52
N HIS A 72 10.04 -0.23 -15.54
CA HIS A 72 10.69 0.94 -16.15
C HIS A 72 9.74 1.84 -16.94
N ASP A 73 8.58 1.32 -17.38
CA ASP A 73 7.59 2.09 -18.15
C ASP A 73 6.77 3.04 -17.26
N THR A 74 6.87 2.93 -15.94
CA THR A 74 6.06 3.75 -15.04
C THR A 74 6.31 5.24 -15.20
N LEU A 75 5.23 6.02 -15.25
CA LEU A 75 5.25 7.48 -15.47
C LEU A 75 5.91 8.28 -14.34
N THR A 76 6.06 7.67 -13.19
CA THR A 76 6.75 8.24 -12.02
C THR A 76 7.49 7.14 -11.28
N ASN A 77 8.39 7.53 -10.38
CA ASN A 77 9.08 6.55 -9.57
C ASN A 77 8.11 5.84 -8.62
N VAL A 78 8.23 4.53 -8.57
CA VAL A 78 7.44 3.66 -7.70
C VAL A 78 8.34 2.75 -6.87
N VAL A 79 7.85 2.40 -5.67
CA VAL A 79 8.45 1.42 -4.77
C VAL A 79 7.34 0.49 -4.32
N ILE A 80 7.45 -0.78 -4.64
CA ILE A 80 6.43 -1.79 -4.35
C ILE A 80 7.08 -2.90 -3.50
N PRO A 81 6.79 -2.96 -2.19
CA PRO A 81 7.28 -4.02 -1.33
C PRO A 81 6.63 -5.36 -1.66
N THR A 82 7.43 -6.41 -1.59
CA THR A 82 7.02 -7.82 -1.60
C THR A 82 7.90 -8.58 -0.61
N PHE A 83 7.60 -9.85 -0.34
CA PHE A 83 8.46 -10.69 0.47
C PHE A 83 8.74 -12.00 -0.28
N ASP A 84 10.01 -12.33 -0.47
CA ASP A 84 10.40 -13.61 -1.08
C ASP A 84 10.52 -14.68 -0.01
N ILE A 85 9.60 -15.66 -0.05
CA ILE A 85 9.52 -16.71 0.96
C ILE A 85 10.66 -17.74 0.86
N LYS A 86 11.29 -17.87 -0.31
CA LYS A 86 12.41 -18.79 -0.51
C LYS A 86 13.69 -18.26 0.12
N SER A 87 13.97 -16.97 -0.05
CA SER A 87 15.15 -16.32 0.54
C SER A 87 14.89 -15.75 1.93
N MET A 88 13.63 -15.72 2.38
CA MET A 88 13.18 -15.09 3.64
C MET A 88 13.62 -13.62 3.73
N GLN A 89 13.48 -12.87 2.64
CA GLN A 89 13.91 -11.48 2.51
C GLN A 89 12.83 -10.60 1.89
N PRO A 90 12.70 -9.33 2.34
CA PRO A 90 11.94 -8.33 1.61
C PRO A 90 12.54 -8.09 0.22
N ILE A 91 11.70 -8.05 -0.79
CA ILE A 91 12.05 -7.62 -2.14
C ILE A 91 11.31 -6.31 -2.42
N LEU A 92 12.06 -5.25 -2.70
CA LEU A 92 11.52 -3.95 -3.05
C LEU A 92 11.65 -3.72 -4.55
N PHE A 93 10.54 -3.86 -5.29
CA PHE A 93 10.53 -3.46 -6.71
C PHE A 93 10.52 -1.94 -6.79
N SER A 94 11.69 -1.38 -7.05
CA SER A 94 11.91 0.06 -7.07
C SER A 94 12.42 0.50 -8.44
N SER A 95 11.74 1.46 -9.06
CA SER A 95 12.17 2.05 -10.34
C SER A 95 13.56 2.70 -10.28
N TYR A 96 14.02 3.05 -9.07
CA TYR A 96 15.39 3.56 -8.87
C TYR A 96 16.48 2.48 -8.97
N GLN A 97 16.13 1.21 -8.81
CA GLN A 97 17.12 0.11 -8.76
C GLN A 97 17.38 -0.50 -10.12
N MET A 98 16.50 -0.33 -11.11
CA MET A 98 16.56 -1.00 -12.41
C MET A 98 17.85 -0.75 -13.18
N LYS A 99 18.43 0.45 -13.10
CA LYS A 99 19.70 0.79 -13.75
C LYS A 99 20.89 -0.07 -13.28
N LYS A 100 20.80 -0.64 -12.06
CA LYS A 100 21.85 -1.48 -11.46
C LYS A 100 21.51 -2.95 -11.44
N CYS A 101 20.22 -3.29 -11.42
CA CYS A 101 19.69 -4.64 -11.25
C CYS A 101 18.61 -4.87 -12.30
N SER A 102 19.02 -5.16 -13.55
CA SER A 102 18.08 -5.32 -14.67
C SER A 102 17.04 -6.43 -14.45
N TYR A 103 17.37 -7.46 -13.68
CA TYR A 103 16.41 -8.51 -13.32
C TYR A 103 15.26 -8.03 -12.42
N MET A 104 15.39 -6.86 -11.79
CA MET A 104 14.29 -6.24 -11.02
C MET A 104 13.26 -5.54 -11.92
N ASP A 105 13.58 -5.36 -13.20
CA ASP A 105 12.65 -4.81 -14.18
C ASP A 105 11.66 -5.86 -14.65
N ALA A 106 10.74 -6.25 -13.77
CA ALA A 106 9.71 -7.24 -14.04
C ALA A 106 8.45 -6.62 -14.63
N LYS A 107 7.56 -7.45 -15.17
CA LYS A 107 6.22 -7.01 -15.58
C LYS A 107 5.47 -6.47 -14.38
N LEU A 108 4.79 -5.34 -14.54
CA LEU A 108 3.99 -4.77 -13.47
C LEU A 108 2.89 -5.73 -13.03
N SER A 109 2.37 -6.58 -13.92
CA SER A 109 1.38 -7.61 -13.58
C SER A 109 1.94 -8.61 -12.58
N ASP A 110 3.17 -9.12 -12.77
CA ASP A 110 3.79 -10.07 -11.84
C ASP A 110 4.10 -9.41 -10.49
N ILE A 111 4.57 -8.16 -10.50
CA ILE A 111 4.80 -7.38 -9.27
C ILE A 111 3.49 -7.16 -8.52
N CYS A 112 2.41 -6.76 -9.21
CA CYS A 112 1.11 -6.51 -8.59
C CYS A 112 0.50 -7.80 -8.01
N ILE A 113 0.60 -8.92 -8.72
CA ILE A 113 0.14 -10.22 -8.22
C ILE A 113 0.96 -10.62 -6.99
N GLY A 114 2.29 -10.50 -7.06
CA GLY A 114 3.18 -10.86 -5.95
C GLY A 114 2.94 -10.04 -4.70
N THR A 115 2.80 -8.70 -4.82
CA THR A 115 2.54 -7.81 -3.67
C THR A 115 1.14 -7.98 -3.06
N SER A 116 0.21 -8.62 -3.79
CA SER A 116 -1.17 -8.89 -3.35
C SER A 116 -1.36 -10.34 -2.88
N ALA A 117 -0.34 -11.18 -2.91
CA ALA A 117 -0.41 -12.60 -2.57
C ALA A 117 -0.43 -12.82 -1.06
N ALA A 118 -1.51 -12.35 -0.40
CA ALA A 118 -1.67 -12.39 1.05
C ALA A 118 -1.72 -13.84 1.56
N PRO A 119 -0.81 -14.24 2.47
CA PRO A 119 -0.82 -15.56 3.07
C PRO A 119 -2.20 -15.92 3.63
N THR A 120 -2.61 -17.16 3.47
CA THR A 120 -3.92 -17.72 3.80
C THR A 120 -5.07 -17.31 2.88
N TYR A 121 -5.02 -16.15 2.25
CA TYR A 121 -6.08 -15.64 1.35
C TYR A 121 -5.82 -16.00 -0.12
N LEU A 122 -4.63 -15.73 -0.62
CA LEU A 122 -4.26 -15.90 -2.02
C LEU A 122 -2.98 -16.74 -2.17
N PRO A 123 -2.82 -17.45 -3.30
CA PRO A 123 -1.61 -18.24 -3.55
C PRO A 123 -0.37 -17.34 -3.65
N ALA A 124 0.77 -17.83 -3.16
CA ALA A 124 2.06 -17.24 -3.45
C ALA A 124 2.31 -17.19 -4.96
N HIS A 125 3.00 -16.14 -5.43
CA HIS A 125 3.26 -15.94 -6.85
C HIS A 125 4.72 -16.20 -7.21
N THR A 126 4.94 -17.08 -8.20
CA THR A 126 6.28 -17.40 -8.68
C THR A 126 6.42 -16.99 -10.14
N PHE A 127 7.51 -16.28 -10.44
CA PHE A 127 7.89 -15.96 -11.81
C PHE A 127 9.40 -15.91 -11.95
N THR A 128 9.88 -15.88 -13.19
CA THR A 128 11.30 -15.75 -13.53
C THR A 128 11.51 -14.53 -14.41
N ASN A 129 12.52 -13.73 -14.08
CA ASN A 129 12.99 -12.64 -14.91
C ASN A 129 14.45 -12.85 -15.28
N GLN A 130 14.91 -12.18 -16.33
CA GLN A 130 16.26 -12.34 -16.87
C GLN A 130 17.04 -11.04 -16.70
N ASP A 131 18.31 -11.15 -16.32
CA ASP A 131 19.20 -9.99 -16.30
C ASP A 131 19.76 -9.68 -17.71
N SER A 132 20.53 -8.60 -17.82
CA SER A 132 21.15 -8.17 -19.08
C SER A 132 22.21 -9.14 -19.61
N GLN A 133 22.66 -10.11 -18.80
CA GLN A 133 23.63 -11.14 -19.18
C GLN A 133 22.96 -12.47 -19.53
N GLY A 134 21.63 -12.54 -19.42
CA GLY A 134 20.87 -13.75 -19.70
C GLY A 134 20.68 -14.69 -18.49
N ASN A 135 21.17 -14.32 -17.30
CA ASN A 135 20.95 -15.15 -16.11
C ASN A 135 19.51 -15.08 -15.64
N LEU A 136 18.96 -16.22 -15.25
CA LEU A 136 17.59 -16.33 -14.76
C LEU A 136 17.54 -16.07 -13.25
N HIS A 137 16.64 -15.17 -12.84
CA HIS A 137 16.35 -14.84 -11.45
C HIS A 137 14.91 -15.23 -11.14
N GLN A 138 14.74 -16.19 -10.25
CA GLN A 138 13.44 -16.66 -9.81
C GLN A 138 12.97 -15.89 -8.58
N PHE A 139 11.72 -15.45 -8.60
CA PHE A 139 11.03 -14.80 -7.48
C PHE A 139 9.94 -15.73 -6.95
N ASN A 140 9.81 -15.79 -5.60
CA ASN A 140 8.80 -16.61 -4.91
C ASN A 140 8.08 -15.71 -3.90
N LEU A 141 7.12 -14.94 -4.39
CA LEU A 141 6.59 -13.78 -3.69
C LEU A 141 5.32 -14.06 -2.91
N ILE A 142 5.24 -13.42 -1.75
CA ILE A 142 4.03 -13.22 -0.97
C ILE A 142 3.84 -11.72 -0.71
N ASP A 143 2.68 -11.35 -0.17
CA ASP A 143 2.23 -9.99 0.04
C ASP A 143 3.27 -9.09 0.71
N GLY A 144 3.41 -7.88 0.19
CA GLY A 144 4.29 -6.86 0.75
C GLY A 144 3.90 -6.38 2.15
N GLY A 145 2.65 -6.57 2.54
CA GLY A 145 2.16 -6.28 3.90
C GLY A 145 2.85 -7.10 4.99
N VAL A 146 3.45 -8.25 4.64
CA VAL A 146 4.24 -9.06 5.58
C VAL A 146 5.46 -8.30 6.11
N CYS A 147 6.08 -7.46 5.28
CA CYS A 147 7.29 -6.71 5.68
C CYS A 147 7.07 -5.19 5.76
N ALA A 148 6.05 -4.66 5.11
CA ALA A 148 5.80 -3.22 5.03
C ALA A 148 4.30 -2.91 4.90
N ASN A 149 3.49 -3.30 5.89
CA ASN A 149 2.04 -3.03 5.90
C ASN A 149 1.74 -1.52 5.83
N ASN A 150 2.58 -0.70 6.46
CA ASN A 150 2.67 0.75 6.21
C ASN A 150 3.97 1.04 5.45
N PRO A 151 3.96 1.20 4.12
CA PRO A 151 5.17 1.34 3.32
C PRO A 151 5.78 2.74 3.33
N THR A 152 5.27 3.67 4.13
CA THR A 152 5.72 5.07 4.14
C THR A 152 7.20 5.19 4.45
N LEU A 153 7.69 4.48 5.47
CA LEU A 153 9.11 4.49 5.84
C LEU A 153 9.99 3.88 4.73
N VAL A 154 9.52 2.85 4.07
CA VAL A 154 10.21 2.23 2.92
C VAL A 154 10.36 3.23 1.78
N ALA A 155 9.30 3.99 1.46
CA ALA A 155 9.32 5.01 0.42
C ALA A 155 10.33 6.14 0.77
N MET A 156 10.34 6.61 2.01
CA MET A 156 11.29 7.63 2.48
C MET A 156 12.74 7.12 2.39
N ASN A 157 12.98 5.87 2.80
CA ASN A 157 14.31 5.26 2.73
C ASN A 157 14.80 5.11 1.28
N GLU A 158 13.94 4.78 0.33
CA GLU A 158 14.32 4.71 -1.08
C GLU A 158 14.71 6.09 -1.62
N VAL A 159 13.98 7.16 -1.29
CA VAL A 159 14.37 8.53 -1.64
C VAL A 159 15.70 8.91 -0.97
N THR A 160 15.86 8.63 0.33
CA THR A 160 17.10 8.89 1.07
C THR A 160 18.30 8.17 0.44
N LYS A 161 18.14 6.93 0.01
CA LYS A 161 19.15 6.19 -0.75
C LYS A 161 19.57 6.91 -2.04
N GLN A 162 18.60 7.53 -2.74
CA GLN A 162 18.92 8.29 -3.96
C GLN A 162 19.70 9.57 -3.62
N ILE A 163 19.36 10.26 -2.54
CA ILE A 163 20.08 11.43 -2.07
C ILE A 163 21.52 11.07 -1.68
N ILE A 164 21.72 9.98 -0.93
CA ILE A 164 23.06 9.47 -0.58
C ILE A 164 23.87 9.13 -1.85
N LYS A 165 23.23 8.59 -2.87
CA LYS A 165 23.86 8.28 -4.17
C LYS A 165 24.06 9.51 -5.08
N GLN A 166 23.76 10.71 -4.58
CA GLN A 166 23.88 11.97 -5.32
C GLN A 166 23.07 11.99 -6.62
N ASN A 167 21.88 11.37 -6.61
CA ASN A 167 20.98 11.42 -7.75
C ASN A 167 20.56 12.88 -8.00
N SER A 168 20.78 13.37 -9.22
CA SER A 168 20.55 14.76 -9.63
C SER A 168 19.11 15.24 -9.43
N ASP A 169 18.14 14.32 -9.46
CA ASP A 169 16.71 14.65 -9.27
C ASP A 169 16.40 15.20 -7.88
N PHE A 170 17.29 14.93 -6.90
CA PHE A 170 17.13 15.34 -5.50
C PHE A 170 18.13 16.43 -5.05
N PHE A 171 18.99 16.89 -5.95
CA PHE A 171 19.93 17.96 -5.61
C PHE A 171 19.18 19.31 -5.39
N PRO A 172 19.51 20.11 -4.35
CA PRO A 172 20.61 19.98 -3.37
C PRO A 172 20.18 19.43 -1.98
N ILE A 173 19.19 18.51 -1.92
CA ILE A 173 18.71 17.96 -0.65
C ILE A 173 19.83 17.10 -0.01
N LYS A 174 20.06 17.28 1.29
CA LYS A 174 21.02 16.46 2.05
C LYS A 174 20.33 15.21 2.63
N PRO A 175 21.08 14.12 2.88
CA PRO A 175 20.56 13.00 3.65
C PRO A 175 19.97 13.48 4.99
N LEU A 176 18.84 12.90 5.40
CA LEU A 176 18.10 13.26 6.62
C LEU A 176 17.43 14.65 6.64
N GLU A 177 17.47 15.43 5.57
CA GLU A 177 16.65 16.65 5.45
C GLU A 177 15.16 16.29 5.21
N TYR A 178 14.57 15.48 6.08
CA TYR A 178 13.16 15.04 5.93
C TYR A 178 12.15 16.19 6.01
N SER A 179 12.54 17.33 6.58
CA SER A 179 11.75 18.56 6.53
C SER A 179 11.47 19.09 5.10
N ARG A 180 12.25 18.60 4.12
CA ARG A 180 12.06 18.91 2.69
C ARG A 180 11.10 17.93 1.97
N PHE A 181 10.65 16.88 2.65
CA PHE A 181 9.76 15.89 2.09
C PHE A 181 8.30 16.31 2.31
N LEU A 182 7.46 16.08 1.31
CA LEU A 182 6.01 16.13 1.43
C LEU A 182 5.51 14.69 1.38
N ILE A 183 4.88 14.23 2.44
CA ILE A 183 4.50 12.84 2.62
C ILE A 183 2.99 12.75 2.82
N ILE A 184 2.32 11.97 1.95
CA ILE A 184 0.93 11.57 2.14
C ILE A 184 0.92 10.06 2.38
N SER A 185 0.47 9.65 3.54
CA SER A 185 0.33 8.26 3.95
C SER A 185 -1.16 7.92 4.07
N ILE A 186 -1.63 7.02 3.21
CA ILE A 186 -3.05 6.63 3.15
C ILE A 186 -3.17 5.22 3.69
N GLY A 187 -3.90 5.06 4.80
CA GLY A 187 -4.20 3.78 5.40
C GLY A 187 -5.44 3.11 4.84
N THR A 188 -5.60 1.84 5.15
CA THR A 188 -6.73 1.01 4.72
C THR A 188 -7.84 0.88 5.76
N GLY A 189 -7.68 1.52 6.90
CA GLY A 189 -8.58 1.41 8.05
C GLY A 189 -8.21 0.29 9.01
N THR A 190 -8.58 0.43 10.28
CA THR A 190 -8.35 -0.57 11.33
C THR A 190 -9.57 -0.69 12.23
N ALA A 191 -9.69 -1.83 12.91
CA ALA A 191 -10.74 -2.11 13.89
C ALA A 191 -10.23 -1.94 15.33
N ARG A 192 -9.41 -0.92 15.59
CA ARG A 192 -8.75 -0.71 16.89
C ARG A 192 -9.75 -0.67 18.05
N ASN A 193 -10.92 -0.08 17.84
CA ASN A 193 -11.93 0.10 18.87
C ASN A 193 -12.79 -1.15 19.14
N GLU A 194 -12.62 -2.24 18.37
CA GLU A 194 -13.41 -3.47 18.61
C GLU A 194 -12.95 -4.28 19.82
N GLU A 195 -11.75 -3.99 20.36
CA GLU A 195 -11.17 -4.69 21.53
C GLU A 195 -11.30 -6.22 21.43
N LYS A 196 -11.05 -6.75 20.23
CA LYS A 196 -11.30 -8.17 19.89
C LYS A 196 -10.58 -9.15 20.81
N PHE A 197 -9.44 -8.76 21.34
CA PHE A 197 -8.58 -9.61 22.15
C PHE A 197 -8.29 -8.93 23.50
N ASN A 198 -8.21 -9.73 24.55
CA ASN A 198 -7.79 -9.26 25.87
C ASN A 198 -6.79 -10.23 26.50
N GLY A 199 -6.02 -9.75 27.48
CA GLY A 199 -4.95 -10.51 28.11
C GLY A 199 -5.45 -11.75 28.86
N GLU A 200 -6.64 -11.71 29.49
CA GLU A 200 -7.19 -12.85 30.23
C GLU A 200 -7.54 -14.03 29.30
N THR A 201 -8.10 -13.72 28.14
CA THR A 201 -8.42 -14.71 27.11
C THR A 201 -7.14 -15.21 26.44
N ALA A 202 -6.26 -14.31 26.03
CA ALA A 202 -5.02 -14.65 25.36
C ALA A 202 -4.05 -15.47 26.24
N ALA A 203 -4.08 -15.29 27.55
CA ALA A 203 -3.30 -16.09 28.51
C ALA A 203 -3.63 -17.60 28.49
N LYS A 204 -4.77 -17.96 27.91
CA LYS A 204 -5.23 -19.36 27.79
C LYS A 204 -5.02 -19.92 26.40
N TRP A 205 -4.55 -19.14 25.44
CA TRP A 205 -4.40 -19.53 24.06
C TRP A 205 -3.23 -20.49 23.85
N GLY A 206 -3.52 -21.56 23.14
CA GLY A 206 -2.52 -22.44 22.54
C GLY A 206 -2.16 -21.97 21.13
N LEU A 207 -1.35 -22.78 20.44
CA LEU A 207 -0.91 -22.47 19.06
C LEU A 207 -2.09 -22.27 18.10
N LEU A 208 -3.12 -23.11 18.20
CA LEU A 208 -4.29 -23.04 17.32
C LEU A 208 -5.09 -21.75 17.54
N ASP A 209 -5.25 -21.31 18.80
CA ASP A 209 -5.98 -20.09 19.11
C ASP A 209 -5.24 -18.85 18.56
N TRP A 210 -3.90 -18.83 18.65
CA TRP A 210 -3.08 -17.78 18.06
C TRP A 210 -3.17 -17.74 16.53
N LEU A 211 -3.36 -18.89 15.88
CA LEU A 211 -3.50 -18.99 14.42
C LEU A 211 -4.94 -18.69 13.96
N THR A 212 -5.94 -19.08 14.77
CA THR A 212 -7.36 -18.84 14.43
C THR A 212 -8.21 -18.78 15.69
N TYR A 213 -8.89 -17.65 15.92
CA TYR A 213 -9.77 -17.41 17.04
C TYR A 213 -10.98 -16.59 16.60
N ASN A 214 -12.19 -17.13 16.77
CA ASN A 214 -13.46 -16.49 16.41
C ASN A 214 -13.46 -15.88 14.98
N GLY A 215 -12.86 -16.58 14.02
CA GLY A 215 -12.80 -16.13 12.62
C GLY A 215 -11.74 -15.07 12.31
N SER A 216 -10.94 -14.67 13.31
CA SER A 216 -9.77 -13.80 13.17
C SER A 216 -8.48 -14.63 13.18
N THR A 217 -7.37 -13.99 12.81
CA THR A 217 -6.01 -14.56 12.81
C THR A 217 -5.12 -13.77 13.79
N PRO A 218 -5.28 -13.95 15.13
CA PRO A 218 -4.70 -13.06 16.13
C PRO A 218 -3.21 -12.78 15.95
N LEU A 219 -2.43 -13.81 15.65
CA LEU A 219 -0.99 -13.65 15.45
C LEU A 219 -0.68 -12.71 14.29
N THR A 220 -1.32 -12.91 13.13
CA THR A 220 -1.15 -12.08 11.94
C THR A 220 -1.67 -10.67 12.18
N ASP A 221 -2.86 -10.55 12.79
CA ASP A 221 -3.51 -9.28 13.06
C ASP A 221 -2.65 -8.39 13.97
N VAL A 222 -2.10 -8.97 15.07
CA VAL A 222 -1.24 -8.25 16.01
C VAL A 222 0.07 -7.83 15.36
N PHE A 223 0.75 -8.70 14.59
CA PHE A 223 2.02 -8.35 13.94
C PHE A 223 1.85 -7.27 12.87
N THR A 224 0.83 -7.40 12.02
CA THR A 224 0.59 -6.40 10.96
C THR A 224 0.19 -5.05 11.51
N GLN A 225 -0.68 -5.02 12.53
CA GLN A 225 -1.10 -3.78 13.18
C GLN A 225 0.08 -3.12 13.91
N SER A 226 0.79 -3.89 14.74
CA SER A 226 1.95 -3.39 15.50
C SER A 226 3.04 -2.82 14.57
N SER A 227 3.35 -3.53 13.48
CA SER A 227 4.33 -3.04 12.48
C SER A 227 3.90 -1.71 11.87
N ALA A 228 2.62 -1.56 11.51
CA ALA A 228 2.10 -0.33 10.94
C ALA A 228 2.11 0.84 11.94
N ASP A 229 1.71 0.58 13.19
CA ASP A 229 1.70 1.56 14.28
C ASP A 229 3.10 2.08 14.60
N MET A 230 4.10 1.19 14.61
CA MET A 230 5.50 1.60 14.85
C MET A 230 6.03 2.50 13.75
N VAL A 231 5.61 2.32 12.50
CA VAL A 231 5.95 3.26 11.41
C VAL A 231 5.30 4.63 11.66
N ASP A 232 4.01 4.66 12.02
CA ASP A 232 3.29 5.92 12.29
C ASP A 232 3.88 6.65 13.50
N PHE A 233 4.24 5.93 14.58
CA PHE A 233 4.93 6.49 15.74
C PHE A 233 6.29 7.07 15.39
N HIS A 234 7.12 6.30 14.66
CA HIS A 234 8.46 6.74 14.23
C HIS A 234 8.39 8.01 13.37
N LEU A 235 7.48 8.04 12.38
CA LEU A 235 7.33 9.20 11.50
C LEU A 235 6.81 10.42 12.25
N SER A 236 5.91 10.25 13.22
CA SER A 236 5.45 11.34 14.07
C SER A 236 6.58 11.90 14.92
N ALA A 237 7.42 11.05 15.51
CA ALA A 237 8.58 11.48 16.28
C ALA A 237 9.61 12.24 15.40
N VAL A 238 9.92 11.72 14.23
CA VAL A 238 10.88 12.34 13.29
C VAL A 238 10.38 13.69 12.79
N THR A 239 9.11 13.79 12.38
CA THR A 239 8.57 15.05 11.86
C THR A 239 8.44 16.12 12.94
N GLN A 240 8.11 15.74 14.18
CA GLN A 240 8.11 16.66 15.33
C GLN A 240 9.53 17.14 15.66
N ALA A 241 10.51 16.24 15.73
CA ALA A 241 11.90 16.59 16.00
C ALA A 241 12.48 17.55 14.94
N LEU A 242 11.97 17.52 13.72
CA LEU A 242 12.40 18.38 12.61
C LEU A 242 11.49 19.60 12.40
N HIS A 243 10.50 19.83 13.24
CA HIS A 243 9.48 20.88 13.10
C HIS A 243 8.87 20.91 11.69
N SER A 244 8.53 19.72 11.18
CA SER A 244 8.02 19.53 9.80
C SER A 244 6.71 18.72 9.75
N GLU A 245 5.96 18.74 10.82
CA GLU A 245 4.72 17.97 10.99
C GLU A 245 3.69 18.30 9.91
N ASP A 246 3.70 19.54 9.42
CA ASP A 246 2.78 19.99 8.36
C ASP A 246 3.12 19.42 6.98
N ASN A 247 4.27 18.80 6.85
CA ASN A 247 4.71 18.12 5.63
C ASN A 247 4.36 16.61 5.64
N TYR A 248 3.81 16.09 6.74
CA TYR A 248 3.36 14.71 6.88
C TYR A 248 1.85 14.67 7.09
N LEU A 249 1.13 14.07 6.16
CA LEU A 249 -0.31 13.86 6.24
C LEU A 249 -0.62 12.37 6.28
N ARG A 250 -1.09 11.89 7.44
CA ARG A 250 -1.61 10.53 7.61
C ARG A 250 -3.14 10.57 7.56
N ILE A 251 -3.74 9.76 6.68
CA ILE A 251 -5.18 9.60 6.58
C ILE A 251 -5.51 8.15 6.89
N GLN A 252 -6.13 7.90 8.05
CA GLN A 252 -6.46 6.57 8.56
C GLN A 252 -7.80 6.63 9.30
N ASP A 253 -8.59 5.58 9.20
CA ASP A 253 -9.80 5.37 10.01
C ASP A 253 -9.56 4.21 10.99
N ASP A 254 -9.80 4.43 12.27
CA ASP A 254 -9.60 3.45 13.34
C ASP A 254 -10.94 2.90 13.87
N THR A 255 -12.06 3.23 13.21
CA THR A 255 -13.40 2.94 13.68
C THR A 255 -14.12 1.84 12.90
N LEU A 256 -13.38 1.10 12.06
CA LEU A 256 -13.96 -0.03 11.32
C LEU A 256 -14.47 -1.09 12.32
N SER A 257 -15.59 -1.73 11.97
CA SER A 257 -16.20 -2.75 12.82
C SER A 257 -16.92 -3.81 11.98
N GLY A 258 -17.12 -5.00 12.56
CA GLY A 258 -17.87 -6.06 11.91
C GLY A 258 -17.33 -6.41 10.52
N THR A 259 -18.18 -6.30 9.49
CA THR A 259 -17.80 -6.64 8.10
C THR A 259 -16.86 -5.63 7.47
N GLU A 260 -16.88 -4.37 7.90
CA GLU A 260 -15.99 -3.32 7.39
C GLU A 260 -14.53 -3.56 7.78
N SER A 261 -14.27 -4.23 8.90
CA SER A 261 -12.93 -4.58 9.37
C SER A 261 -12.35 -5.83 8.70
N SER A 262 -13.16 -6.59 7.97
CA SER A 262 -12.70 -7.77 7.26
C SER A 262 -11.96 -7.42 5.97
N VAL A 263 -10.86 -8.12 5.71
CA VAL A 263 -10.00 -7.88 4.53
C VAL A 263 -10.58 -8.43 3.23
N ASP A 264 -11.60 -9.30 3.27
CA ASP A 264 -12.07 -10.05 2.11
C ASP A 264 -13.61 -10.10 1.95
N ILE A 265 -14.37 -9.38 2.76
CA ILE A 265 -15.83 -9.27 2.56
C ILE A 265 -16.12 -8.19 1.52
N ALA A 266 -16.18 -8.62 0.26
CA ALA A 266 -16.41 -7.76 -0.90
C ALA A 266 -17.88 -7.75 -1.37
N THR A 267 -18.86 -7.84 -0.43
CA THR A 267 -20.27 -7.67 -0.79
C THR A 267 -20.54 -6.22 -1.20
N LYS A 268 -21.57 -6.04 -2.04
CA LYS A 268 -21.94 -4.70 -2.52
C LYS A 268 -22.23 -3.74 -1.35
N GLU A 269 -22.93 -4.23 -0.35
CA GLU A 269 -23.30 -3.49 0.85
C GLU A 269 -22.06 -3.06 1.64
N ASN A 270 -21.10 -3.98 1.85
CA ASN A 270 -19.87 -3.68 2.58
C ASN A 270 -18.97 -2.69 1.82
N LEU A 271 -18.80 -2.90 0.51
CA LEU A 271 -18.02 -1.98 -0.33
C LEU A 271 -18.64 -0.57 -0.39
N GLN A 272 -19.98 -0.48 -0.36
CA GLN A 272 -20.68 0.80 -0.29
C GLN A 272 -20.41 1.50 1.05
N LYS A 273 -20.51 0.79 2.19
CA LYS A 273 -20.19 1.32 3.52
C LYS A 273 -18.73 1.79 3.61
N LEU A 274 -17.77 1.00 3.14
CA LEU A 274 -16.35 1.40 3.09
C LEU A 274 -16.15 2.68 2.28
N SER A 275 -16.88 2.83 1.16
CA SER A 275 -16.85 4.06 0.38
C SER A 275 -17.41 5.27 1.14
N GLU A 276 -18.46 5.09 1.94
CA GLU A 276 -19.06 6.15 2.77
C GLU A 276 -18.13 6.52 3.93
N ILE A 277 -17.49 5.54 4.58
CA ILE A 277 -16.47 5.78 5.61
C ILE A 277 -15.34 6.62 5.03
N GLY A 278 -14.81 6.28 3.85
CA GLY A 278 -13.77 7.06 3.18
C GLY A 278 -14.20 8.51 2.85
N GLN A 279 -15.44 8.72 2.41
CA GLN A 279 -15.99 10.06 2.16
C GLN A 279 -16.13 10.87 3.47
N ASN A 280 -16.54 10.22 4.54
CA ASN A 280 -16.68 10.87 5.85
C ASN A 280 -15.30 11.17 6.46
N LEU A 281 -14.31 10.31 6.24
CA LEU A 281 -12.93 10.50 6.68
C LEU A 281 -12.32 11.79 6.10
N LEU A 282 -12.69 12.19 4.88
CA LEU A 282 -12.25 13.46 4.29
C LEU A 282 -12.73 14.68 5.08
N LYS A 283 -13.87 14.57 5.77
CA LYS A 283 -14.45 15.65 6.58
C LYS A 283 -13.93 15.67 8.01
N LYS A 284 -13.33 14.56 8.49
CA LYS A 284 -12.71 14.49 9.81
C LYS A 284 -11.48 15.40 9.88
N SER A 285 -11.17 15.88 11.08
CA SER A 285 -9.92 16.62 11.32
C SER A 285 -8.70 15.76 11.04
N VAL A 286 -7.63 16.40 10.57
CA VAL A 286 -6.31 15.77 10.49
C VAL A 286 -5.94 15.28 11.90
N SER A 287 -5.47 14.04 11.99
CA SER A 287 -5.04 13.43 13.24
C SER A 287 -3.55 13.07 13.15
N ARG A 288 -2.88 13.07 14.30
CA ARG A 288 -1.47 12.63 14.45
C ARG A 288 -1.34 11.71 15.64
N VAL A 289 -0.29 10.89 15.63
CA VAL A 289 0.05 10.08 16.79
C VAL A 289 0.54 11.01 17.91
N ASN A 290 -0.13 10.97 19.05
CA ASN A 290 0.36 11.55 20.29
C ASN A 290 1.47 10.66 20.84
N LEU A 291 2.70 11.18 20.97
CA LEU A 291 3.87 10.41 21.37
C LEU A 291 3.83 9.93 22.83
N GLU A 292 3.00 10.54 23.67
CA GLU A 292 2.86 10.17 25.09
C GLU A 292 2.01 8.90 25.28
N ASN A 293 0.95 8.74 24.45
CA ASN A 293 0.00 7.63 24.62
C ASN A 293 -0.11 6.71 23.40
N GLY A 294 0.53 7.06 22.27
CA GLY A 294 0.52 6.29 21.03
C GLY A 294 -0.80 6.34 20.25
N LEU A 295 -1.77 7.15 20.66
CA LEU A 295 -3.08 7.24 20.02
C LEU A 295 -3.11 8.29 18.92
N PHE A 296 -3.94 8.07 17.90
CA PHE A 296 -4.26 9.09 16.90
C PHE A 296 -5.23 10.11 17.50
N GLU A 297 -4.80 11.36 17.60
CA GLU A 297 -5.60 12.46 18.15
C GLU A 297 -5.80 13.55 17.11
N PRO A 298 -7.02 14.14 17.02
CA PRO A 298 -7.29 15.25 16.13
C PRO A 298 -6.45 16.47 16.49
N LEU A 299 -5.94 17.18 15.46
CA LEU A 299 -5.21 18.43 15.68
C LEU A 299 -6.17 19.55 16.15
N ALA A 300 -5.70 20.38 17.08
CA ALA A 300 -6.47 21.49 17.64
C ALA A 300 -6.80 22.58 16.61
N ASN A 301 -6.09 22.68 15.48
CA ASN A 301 -6.32 23.67 14.45
C ASN A 301 -7.58 23.43 13.60
N GLY A 302 -8.24 22.28 13.76
CA GLY A 302 -9.48 21.94 13.06
C GLY A 302 -9.36 21.76 11.54
N GLU A 303 -8.12 21.70 10.96
CA GLU A 303 -7.93 21.42 9.54
C GLU A 303 -8.49 20.04 9.20
N THR A 304 -9.36 19.94 8.19
CA THR A 304 -9.90 18.65 7.74
C THR A 304 -8.93 17.95 6.79
N ASN A 305 -9.03 16.60 6.67
CA ASN A 305 -8.24 15.82 5.73
C ASN A 305 -8.40 16.33 4.28
N GLN A 306 -9.60 16.76 3.89
CA GLN A 306 -9.85 17.36 2.57
C GLN A 306 -9.09 18.67 2.36
N HIS A 307 -9.07 19.54 3.37
CA HIS A 307 -8.31 20.80 3.28
C HIS A 307 -6.82 20.56 3.22
N ALA A 308 -6.29 19.64 4.04
CA ALA A 308 -4.90 19.24 4.00
C ALA A 308 -4.49 18.66 2.63
N LEU A 309 -5.28 17.77 2.04
CA LEU A 309 -5.04 17.25 0.69
C LEU A 309 -5.03 18.37 -0.36
N THR A 310 -5.94 19.33 -0.25
CA THR A 310 -5.98 20.50 -1.16
C THR A 310 -4.73 21.36 -1.01
N ARG A 311 -4.25 21.57 0.23
CA ARG A 311 -3.00 22.28 0.52
C ARG A 311 -1.80 21.57 -0.11
N PHE A 312 -1.69 20.24 0.10
CA PHE A 312 -0.63 19.44 -0.51
C PHE A 312 -0.64 19.51 -2.04
N ALA A 313 -1.82 19.38 -2.65
CA ALA A 313 -1.96 19.47 -4.11
C ALA A 313 -1.49 20.82 -4.66
N LYS A 314 -1.77 21.94 -3.96
CA LYS A 314 -1.28 23.28 -4.31
C LYS A 314 0.24 23.36 -4.24
N ILE A 315 0.85 22.88 -3.15
CA ILE A 315 2.31 22.88 -2.96
C ILE A 315 2.99 22.03 -4.05
N LEU A 316 2.50 20.82 -4.31
CA LEU A 316 3.03 19.94 -5.35
C LEU A 316 2.91 20.54 -6.75
N SER A 317 1.80 21.21 -7.05
CA SER A 317 1.61 21.91 -8.33
C SER A 317 2.57 23.10 -8.49
N GLN A 318 2.83 23.84 -7.42
CA GLN A 318 3.80 24.93 -7.43
C GLN A 318 5.23 24.42 -7.62
N GLU A 319 5.62 23.37 -6.89
CA GLU A 319 6.93 22.74 -7.03
C GLU A 319 7.16 22.21 -8.44
N ARG A 320 6.16 21.57 -9.04
CA ARG A 320 6.23 21.11 -10.42
C ARG A 320 6.51 22.26 -11.40
N ARG A 321 5.79 23.37 -11.27
CA ARG A 321 6.00 24.56 -12.12
C ARG A 321 7.39 25.17 -11.95
N LEU A 322 7.90 25.20 -10.71
CA LEU A 322 9.25 25.70 -10.43
C LEU A 322 10.32 24.81 -11.08
N ARG A 323 10.17 23.49 -11.04
CA ARG A 323 11.07 22.55 -11.71
C ARG A 323 11.03 22.71 -13.23
N GLU A 324 9.85 22.84 -13.81
CA GLU A 324 9.67 23.06 -15.25
C GLU A 324 10.35 24.38 -15.70
N MET A 325 10.27 25.44 -14.90
CA MET A 325 10.96 26.71 -15.20
C MET A 325 12.48 26.62 -15.08
N ARG A 326 13.00 25.85 -14.12
CA ARG A 326 14.45 25.69 -13.89
C ARG A 326 15.14 24.75 -14.89
N SER A 327 14.40 23.93 -15.61
CA SER A 327 14.92 22.97 -16.58
C SER A 327 14.35 23.21 -18.00
N PRO A 328 14.79 24.28 -18.70
CA PRO A 328 14.23 24.63 -20.01
C PRO A 328 14.47 23.58 -21.10
N HIS A 329 15.37 22.64 -20.88
CA HIS A 329 15.68 21.58 -21.86
C HIS A 329 14.69 20.39 -21.86
N THR A 330 13.84 20.25 -20.86
CA THR A 330 12.81 19.20 -20.78
C THR A 330 11.53 19.53 -21.56
N THR A 331 11.37 20.76 -22.00
CA THR A 331 10.15 21.26 -22.68
C THR A 331 10.09 20.98 -24.19
N LYS A 332 11.19 20.54 -24.81
CA LYS A 332 11.19 20.32 -26.27
C LYS A 332 10.49 19.04 -26.75
N ASN A 333 10.11 18.13 -25.89
CA ASN A 333 9.47 16.87 -26.27
C ASN A 333 8.08 16.62 -25.64
N LYS A 334 7.48 17.59 -24.98
CA LYS A 334 6.12 17.43 -24.46
C LYS A 334 5.16 18.28 -25.27
N LYS A 335 4.32 17.65 -26.11
CA LYS A 335 3.13 18.29 -26.68
C LYS A 335 2.30 18.89 -25.54
N PRO A 336 1.68 20.08 -25.71
CA PRO A 336 0.92 20.71 -24.68
C PRO A 336 -0.23 19.82 -24.24
N LEU A 337 -0.35 19.61 -22.92
CA LEU A 337 -1.50 18.99 -22.30
C LEU A 337 -2.69 19.94 -22.47
N VAL A 338 -3.62 19.60 -23.36
CA VAL A 338 -4.95 20.22 -23.41
C VAL A 338 -5.73 19.64 -22.22
N PHE A 339 -6.22 20.52 -21.35
CA PHE A 339 -7.02 20.19 -20.16
C PHE A 339 -8.42 19.72 -20.54
#